data_ea7a64cd42f099f7b106d8613970010a
#
_entry.id   ea7a64cd42f099f7b106d8613970010a
#
_cell.length_a   1.000
_cell.length_b   1.000
_cell.length_c   1.000
_cell.angle_alpha   90.00
_cell.angle_beta   90.00
_cell.angle_gamma   90.00
#
_symmetry.space_group_name_H-M   'P 1'
#
loop_
_entity.id
_entity.type
_entity.pdbx_description
1 polymer ?
#
loop_
_entity_poly.entity_id
_entity_poly.type
_entity_poly.pdbx_seq_one_letter_code
_entity_poly.pdbx_strand_id
1 'polypeptide(L)'
;PFHMWTPDVYQGAPTTVTLVIAAAPKLAALAVTLRLLIEALHGIALDWQPMLMFMAVLSLVVGNLTALVQTNFKRMLAYSTISHMGFVFLGLLSGVTAESAQADSLTGFIRQLIGQDVMMANYAYGSALFYGVVYVLTTLATFGLILVLSRKGFECENIADLKGLNRRHPMLALLLLLTMFSLAGIPPMAGFYAKLAVLQAVVGAGHVSLAVLAVLMSLVGAFYYIRVVKAAYFDEPETDVLDQPIQIGFAAKAIFAVNGLLIIVLGILPGGLMDLSMRVIQESLRF
;
A
#
# COMPACT_ATOMS: atom_id res chain seq x y z
N PRO A 1 -12.72 5.00 -6.17
CA PRO A 1 -12.95 5.75 -7.42
C PRO A 1 -13.00 7.27 -7.20
N PHE A 2 -13.37 7.79 -6.00
CA PHE A 2 -13.49 9.24 -5.75
C PHE A 2 -12.16 10.00 -5.73
N HIS A 3 -11.03 9.33 -5.68
CA HIS A 3 -9.69 9.92 -5.70
C HIS A 3 -9.02 9.85 -7.07
N MET A 4 -9.80 9.87 -8.16
CA MET A 4 -9.30 9.92 -9.53
C MET A 4 -8.55 11.23 -9.89
N TRP A 5 -8.63 12.25 -9.05
CA TRP A 5 -7.82 13.48 -9.14
C TRP A 5 -6.32 13.24 -8.82
N THR A 6 -6.02 12.18 -8.05
CA THR A 6 -4.67 11.90 -7.53
C THR A 6 -3.61 11.77 -8.62
N PRO A 7 -3.84 11.09 -9.77
CA PRO A 7 -2.85 10.97 -10.83
C PRO A 7 -2.44 12.32 -11.45
N ASP A 8 -3.38 13.24 -11.60
CA ASP A 8 -3.10 14.57 -12.18
C ASP A 8 -2.29 15.42 -11.20
N VAL A 9 -2.61 15.36 -9.90
CA VAL A 9 -1.85 16.06 -8.86
C VAL A 9 -0.45 15.47 -8.70
N TYR A 10 -0.28 14.14 -8.71
CA TYR A 10 1.05 13.52 -8.57
C TYR A 10 1.96 13.83 -9.75
N GLN A 11 1.40 13.86 -10.95
CA GLN A 11 2.14 14.21 -12.16
C GLN A 11 2.47 15.69 -12.22
N GLY A 12 1.52 16.57 -11.90
CA GLY A 12 1.68 18.02 -12.04
C GLY A 12 2.41 18.71 -10.89
N ALA A 13 2.48 18.08 -9.71
CA ALA A 13 3.19 18.65 -8.56
C ALA A 13 4.70 18.37 -8.62
N PRO A 14 5.54 19.29 -8.10
CA PRO A 14 6.96 18.99 -7.89
C PRO A 14 7.14 17.73 -7.03
N THR A 15 8.16 16.91 -7.34
CA THR A 15 8.36 15.60 -6.68
C THR A 15 8.49 15.70 -5.16
N THR A 16 9.03 16.81 -4.64
CA THR A 16 9.10 17.07 -3.18
C THR A 16 7.72 17.19 -2.54
N VAL A 17 6.79 17.85 -3.20
CA VAL A 17 5.39 18.02 -2.75
C VAL A 17 4.65 16.69 -2.87
N THR A 18 4.84 15.98 -3.99
CA THR A 18 4.25 14.66 -4.22
C THR A 18 4.67 13.66 -3.14
N LEU A 19 5.94 13.67 -2.72
CA LEU A 19 6.45 12.80 -1.64
C LEU A 19 5.67 13.00 -0.34
N VAL A 20 5.40 14.25 0.05
CA VAL A 20 4.66 14.57 1.28
C VAL A 20 3.19 14.15 1.14
N ILE A 21 2.53 14.52 0.03
CA ILE A 21 1.10 14.21 -0.21
C ILE A 21 0.88 12.70 -0.34
N ALA A 22 1.84 11.99 -0.92
CA ALA A 22 1.74 10.54 -1.10
C ALA A 22 1.90 9.74 0.19
N ALA A 23 2.41 10.32 1.27
CA ALA A 23 2.75 9.63 2.50
C ALA A 23 1.91 10.07 3.71
N ALA A 24 2.21 11.22 4.30
CA ALA A 24 1.67 11.63 5.60
C ALA A 24 0.14 11.75 5.63
N PRO A 25 -0.54 12.39 4.66
CA PRO A 25 -2.00 12.54 4.70
C PRO A 25 -2.75 11.22 4.68
N LYS A 26 -2.16 10.15 4.12
CA LYS A 26 -2.82 8.84 4.06
C LYS A 26 -2.91 8.17 5.42
N LEU A 27 -1.86 8.26 6.24
CA LEU A 27 -1.93 7.73 7.63
C LEU A 27 -2.91 8.53 8.47
N ALA A 28 -2.93 9.87 8.32
CA ALA A 28 -3.90 10.70 9.00
C ALA A 28 -5.34 10.36 8.59
N ALA A 29 -5.59 10.23 7.28
CA ALA A 29 -6.90 9.84 6.76
C ALA A 29 -7.31 8.45 7.24
N LEU A 30 -6.39 7.48 7.26
CA LEU A 30 -6.66 6.13 7.77
C LEU A 30 -7.04 6.17 9.25
N ALA A 31 -6.30 6.93 10.07
CA ALA A 31 -6.61 7.06 11.51
C ALA A 31 -8.00 7.69 11.74
N VAL A 32 -8.32 8.76 10.99
CA VAL A 32 -9.65 9.40 11.06
C VAL A 32 -10.75 8.43 10.60
N THR A 33 -10.51 7.70 9.49
CA THR A 33 -11.49 6.74 8.96
C THR A 33 -11.74 5.60 9.95
N LEU A 34 -10.69 5.04 10.56
CA LEU A 34 -10.81 4.03 11.60
C LEU A 34 -11.69 4.53 12.76
N ARG A 35 -11.38 5.70 13.32
CA ARG A 35 -12.18 6.27 14.41
C ARG A 35 -13.62 6.55 14.01
N LEU A 36 -13.83 7.13 12.83
CA LEU A 36 -15.17 7.45 12.35
C LEU A 36 -16.03 6.20 12.18
N LEU A 37 -15.51 5.16 11.53
CA LEU A 37 -16.26 3.94 11.24
C LEU A 37 -16.50 3.10 12.49
N ILE A 38 -15.50 3.00 13.37
CA ILE A 38 -15.53 2.08 14.51
C ILE A 38 -16.19 2.73 15.73
N GLU A 39 -15.88 4.01 16.03
CA GLU A 39 -16.44 4.70 17.21
C GLU A 39 -17.78 5.36 16.89
N ALA A 40 -17.86 6.15 15.81
CA ALA A 40 -19.03 6.97 15.55
C ALA A 40 -20.12 6.25 14.76
N LEU A 41 -19.76 5.40 13.80
CA LEU A 41 -20.70 4.77 12.86
C LEU A 41 -20.85 3.25 13.07
N HIS A 42 -20.41 2.72 14.22
CA HIS A 42 -20.51 1.29 14.52
C HIS A 42 -21.96 0.78 14.46
N GLY A 43 -22.91 1.55 14.99
CA GLY A 43 -24.33 1.18 15.03
C GLY A 43 -25.00 1.02 13.65
N ILE A 44 -24.38 1.56 12.58
CA ILE A 44 -24.85 1.43 11.19
C ILE A 44 -23.82 0.70 10.32
N ALA A 45 -23.04 -0.21 10.93
CA ALA A 45 -21.94 -0.91 10.26
C ALA A 45 -22.41 -1.70 9.03
N LEU A 46 -23.58 -2.31 9.07
CA LEU A 46 -24.17 -3.04 7.96
C LEU A 46 -24.54 -2.16 6.76
N ASP A 47 -24.80 -0.88 6.98
CA ASP A 47 -25.15 0.06 5.91
C ASP A 47 -23.90 0.56 5.18
N TRP A 48 -22.82 0.88 5.90
CA TRP A 48 -21.61 1.38 5.25
C TRP A 48 -20.66 0.27 4.73
N GLN A 49 -20.75 -0.97 5.24
CA GLN A 49 -19.92 -2.08 4.78
C GLN A 49 -20.06 -2.36 3.27
N PRO A 50 -21.29 -2.46 2.69
CA PRO A 50 -21.46 -2.63 1.24
C PRO A 50 -20.89 -1.46 0.42
N MET A 51 -20.95 -0.24 0.97
CA MET A 51 -20.36 0.94 0.32
C MET A 51 -18.83 0.82 0.24
N LEU A 52 -18.19 0.42 1.33
CA LEU A 52 -16.73 0.17 1.32
C LEU A 52 -16.36 -0.99 0.41
N MET A 53 -17.18 -2.04 0.36
CA MET A 53 -16.99 -3.16 -0.55
C MET A 53 -16.97 -2.69 -2.02
N PHE A 54 -17.95 -1.89 -2.41
CA PHE A 54 -18.02 -1.31 -3.75
C PHE A 54 -16.81 -0.42 -4.04
N MET A 55 -16.43 0.44 -3.09
CA MET A 55 -15.24 1.30 -3.21
C MET A 55 -13.95 0.49 -3.32
N ALA A 56 -13.80 -0.58 -2.55
CA ALA A 56 -12.64 -1.47 -2.60
C ALA A 56 -12.51 -2.13 -3.98
N VAL A 57 -13.59 -2.73 -4.48
CA VAL A 57 -13.61 -3.39 -5.79
C VAL A 57 -13.25 -2.41 -6.90
N LEU A 58 -13.92 -1.25 -6.96
CA LEU A 58 -13.63 -0.26 -7.99
C LEU A 58 -12.20 0.29 -7.89
N SER A 59 -11.70 0.52 -6.68
CA SER A 59 -10.33 1.00 -6.49
C SER A 59 -9.31 -0.04 -6.95
N LEU A 60 -9.51 -1.31 -6.65
CA LEU A 60 -8.66 -2.41 -7.10
C LEU A 60 -8.67 -2.55 -8.61
N VAL A 61 -9.85 -2.56 -9.23
CA VAL A 61 -9.99 -2.77 -10.68
C VAL A 61 -9.50 -1.55 -11.45
N VAL A 62 -10.04 -0.37 -11.20
CA VAL A 62 -9.69 0.85 -11.93
C VAL A 62 -8.24 1.23 -11.68
N GLY A 63 -7.77 1.17 -10.44
CA GLY A 63 -6.38 1.49 -10.10
C GLY A 63 -5.38 0.62 -10.86
N ASN A 64 -5.53 -0.71 -10.83
CA ASN A 64 -4.58 -1.62 -11.49
C ASN A 64 -4.67 -1.57 -13.02
N LEU A 65 -5.88 -1.59 -13.59
CA LEU A 65 -6.03 -1.57 -15.06
C LEU A 65 -5.52 -0.28 -15.66
N THR A 66 -5.76 0.86 -15.02
CA THR A 66 -5.28 2.15 -15.51
C THR A 66 -3.77 2.31 -15.30
N ALA A 67 -3.19 1.80 -14.20
CA ALA A 67 -1.75 1.80 -13.97
C ALA A 67 -0.99 1.03 -15.06
N LEU A 68 -1.58 -0.03 -15.59
CA LEU A 68 -0.97 -0.90 -16.60
C LEU A 68 -0.54 -0.14 -17.87
N VAL A 69 -1.35 0.83 -18.31
CA VAL A 69 -1.13 1.57 -19.58
C VAL A 69 -0.29 2.84 -19.40
N GLN A 70 0.07 3.20 -18.15
CA GLN A 70 0.83 4.42 -17.90
C GLN A 70 2.29 4.28 -18.29
N THR A 71 2.84 5.29 -18.95
CA THR A 71 4.26 5.45 -19.27
C THR A 71 4.96 6.41 -18.32
N ASN A 72 4.23 7.38 -17.76
CA ASN A 72 4.73 8.27 -16.72
C ASN A 72 4.76 7.53 -15.38
N PHE A 73 5.94 7.52 -14.74
CA PHE A 73 6.18 6.75 -13.53
C PHE A 73 5.42 7.31 -12.31
N LYS A 74 5.39 8.66 -12.14
CA LYS A 74 4.63 9.29 -11.06
C LYS A 74 3.12 9.02 -11.20
N ARG A 75 2.60 9.08 -12.43
CA ARG A 75 1.20 8.79 -12.72
C ARG A 75 0.85 7.31 -12.50
N MET A 76 1.73 6.40 -12.88
CA MET A 76 1.59 4.97 -12.60
C MET A 76 1.51 4.71 -11.08
N LEU A 77 2.41 5.32 -10.30
CA LEU A 77 2.40 5.22 -8.83
C LEU A 77 1.13 5.81 -8.21
N ALA A 78 0.55 6.85 -8.80
CA ALA A 78 -0.71 7.41 -8.34
C ALA A 78 -1.89 6.43 -8.55
N TYR A 79 -2.00 5.80 -9.71
CA TYR A 79 -3.01 4.75 -9.93
C TYR A 79 -2.76 3.52 -9.06
N SER A 80 -1.50 3.14 -8.85
CA SER A 80 -1.11 2.14 -7.87
C SER A 80 -1.61 2.50 -6.47
N THR A 81 -1.50 3.78 -6.06
CA THR A 81 -2.06 4.28 -4.80
C THR A 81 -3.56 4.00 -4.67
N ILE A 82 -4.32 4.25 -5.74
CA ILE A 82 -5.77 3.96 -5.76
C ILE A 82 -6.02 2.48 -5.47
N SER A 83 -5.26 1.59 -6.11
CA SER A 83 -5.36 0.15 -5.87
C SER A 83 -4.98 -0.23 -4.43
N HIS A 84 -3.90 0.34 -3.87
CA HIS A 84 -3.49 0.06 -2.49
C HIS A 84 -4.52 0.54 -1.45
N MET A 85 -5.21 1.66 -1.70
CA MET A 85 -6.33 2.08 -0.84
C MET A 85 -7.50 1.09 -0.92
N GLY A 86 -7.68 0.40 -2.04
CA GLY A 86 -8.61 -0.72 -2.14
C GLY A 86 -8.32 -1.84 -1.13
N PHE A 87 -7.05 -2.21 -0.94
CA PHE A 87 -6.65 -3.17 0.11
C PHE A 87 -6.92 -2.65 1.52
N VAL A 88 -6.69 -1.35 1.77
CA VAL A 88 -7.04 -0.74 3.07
C VAL A 88 -8.55 -0.85 3.33
N PHE A 89 -9.39 -0.55 2.34
CA PHE A 89 -10.84 -0.70 2.46
C PHE A 89 -11.26 -2.15 2.71
N LEU A 90 -10.58 -3.13 2.09
CA LEU A 90 -10.81 -4.55 2.36
C LEU A 90 -10.53 -4.89 3.83
N GLY A 91 -9.46 -4.38 4.41
CA GLY A 91 -9.17 -4.57 5.83
C GLY A 91 -10.23 -3.93 6.73
N LEU A 92 -10.66 -2.70 6.40
CA LEU A 92 -11.69 -1.98 7.17
C LEU A 92 -13.05 -2.69 7.15
N LEU A 93 -13.54 -3.12 5.98
CA LEU A 93 -14.84 -3.79 5.88
C LEU A 93 -14.85 -5.18 6.53
N SER A 94 -13.69 -5.82 6.64
CA SER A 94 -13.55 -7.16 7.24
C SER A 94 -13.64 -7.16 8.76
N GLY A 95 -13.55 -5.99 9.39
CA GLY A 95 -13.80 -5.84 10.82
C GLY A 95 -15.28 -5.92 11.21
N VAL A 96 -16.18 -5.88 10.22
CA VAL A 96 -17.63 -6.04 10.41
C VAL A 96 -18.02 -7.43 9.96
N THR A 97 -18.41 -8.29 10.90
CA THR A 97 -18.94 -9.61 10.58
C THR A 97 -20.48 -9.56 10.57
N ALA A 98 -21.11 -10.13 9.55
CA ALA A 98 -22.57 -10.16 9.43
C ALA A 98 -23.26 -10.89 10.62
N GLU A 99 -22.50 -11.73 11.30
CA GLU A 99 -22.96 -12.48 12.47
C GLU A 99 -22.88 -11.68 13.78
N SER A 100 -21.99 -10.69 13.88
CA SER A 100 -21.98 -9.74 15.01
C SER A 100 -23.26 -8.86 15.04
N ALA A 101 -23.96 -8.76 13.92
CA ALA A 101 -25.21 -8.07 13.79
C ALA A 101 -26.46 -8.96 14.00
N GLN A 102 -26.30 -10.29 14.02
CA GLN A 102 -27.35 -11.26 14.31
C GLN A 102 -27.07 -11.99 15.62
N ALA A 103 -27.02 -11.25 16.71
CA ALA A 103 -26.80 -11.78 18.08
C ALA A 103 -27.90 -12.77 18.54
N ASP A 104 -28.97 -12.95 17.77
CA ASP A 104 -30.11 -13.79 18.10
C ASP A 104 -29.90 -15.29 17.82
N SER A 105 -28.78 -15.68 17.21
CA SER A 105 -28.46 -17.10 16.98
C SER A 105 -27.58 -17.67 18.12
N LEU A 106 -27.81 -18.93 18.49
CA LEU A 106 -27.00 -19.65 19.49
C LEU A 106 -25.49 -19.60 19.15
N THR A 107 -25.15 -19.67 17.88
CA THR A 107 -23.77 -19.54 17.38
C THR A 107 -23.21 -18.14 17.58
N GLY A 108 -23.98 -17.09 17.35
CA GLY A 108 -23.62 -15.70 17.62
C GLY A 108 -23.35 -15.47 19.11
N PHE A 109 -24.24 -15.97 19.97
CA PHE A 109 -24.09 -15.91 21.44
C PHE A 109 -22.81 -16.62 21.92
N ILE A 110 -22.51 -17.82 21.42
CA ILE A 110 -21.29 -18.57 21.80
C ILE A 110 -20.03 -17.80 21.32
N ARG A 111 -19.98 -17.26 20.10
CA ARG A 111 -18.85 -16.48 19.58
C ARG A 111 -18.61 -15.21 20.40
N GLN A 112 -19.66 -14.51 20.76
CA GLN A 112 -19.59 -13.33 21.63
C GLN A 112 -19.04 -13.70 23.01
N LEU A 113 -19.44 -14.83 23.57
CA LEU A 113 -19.02 -15.33 24.87
C LEU A 113 -17.52 -15.67 24.92
N ILE A 114 -16.94 -16.16 23.81
CA ILE A 114 -15.52 -16.48 23.68
C ILE A 114 -14.68 -15.31 23.12
N GLY A 115 -15.31 -14.14 22.86
CA GLY A 115 -14.61 -12.96 22.35
C GLY A 115 -14.03 -13.10 20.93
N GLN A 116 -14.48 -14.09 20.16
CA GLN A 116 -13.93 -14.39 18.85
C GLN A 116 -14.17 -13.25 17.84
N ASP A 117 -15.34 -12.60 17.89
CA ASP A 117 -15.67 -11.50 16.99
C ASP A 117 -14.79 -10.27 17.24
N VAL A 118 -14.51 -9.96 18.51
CA VAL A 118 -13.61 -8.86 18.89
C VAL A 118 -12.19 -9.14 18.43
N MET A 119 -11.72 -10.38 18.54
CA MET A 119 -10.37 -10.76 18.09
C MET A 119 -10.24 -10.67 16.57
N MET A 120 -11.27 -11.10 15.82
CA MET A 120 -11.28 -11.00 14.35
C MET A 120 -11.35 -9.56 13.88
N ALA A 121 -12.19 -8.72 14.49
CA ALA A 121 -12.29 -7.29 14.20
C ALA A 121 -10.97 -6.57 14.47
N ASN A 122 -10.35 -6.84 15.63
CA ASN A 122 -9.05 -6.28 15.98
C ASN A 122 -7.95 -6.68 14.98
N TYR A 123 -7.92 -7.95 14.55
CA TYR A 123 -7.00 -8.41 13.53
C TYR A 123 -7.24 -7.72 12.18
N ALA A 124 -8.49 -7.54 11.75
CA ALA A 124 -8.85 -6.91 10.49
C ALA A 124 -8.42 -5.43 10.46
N TYR A 125 -8.76 -4.67 11.49
CA TYR A 125 -8.37 -3.26 11.61
C TYR A 125 -6.87 -3.10 11.82
N GLY A 126 -6.25 -3.97 12.61
CA GLY A 126 -4.79 -4.04 12.78
C GLY A 126 -4.08 -4.32 11.45
N SER A 127 -4.63 -5.21 10.62
CA SER A 127 -4.11 -5.50 9.28
C SER A 127 -4.21 -4.30 8.33
N ALA A 128 -5.31 -3.54 8.39
CA ALA A 128 -5.47 -2.31 7.61
C ALA A 128 -4.45 -1.24 8.04
N LEU A 129 -4.22 -1.09 9.35
CA LEU A 129 -3.23 -0.15 9.88
C LEU A 129 -1.80 -0.56 9.50
N PHE A 130 -1.46 -1.84 9.71
CA PHE A 130 -0.18 -2.41 9.28
C PHE A 130 0.07 -2.17 7.79
N TYR A 131 -0.94 -2.44 6.95
CA TYR A 131 -0.87 -2.21 5.51
C TYR A 131 -0.60 -0.74 5.18
N GLY A 132 -1.31 0.17 5.82
CA GLY A 132 -1.12 1.61 5.64
C GLY A 132 0.30 2.07 5.99
N VAL A 133 0.86 1.59 7.10
CA VAL A 133 2.24 1.92 7.53
C VAL A 133 3.27 1.38 6.53
N VAL A 134 3.18 0.10 6.16
CA VAL A 134 4.09 -0.52 5.18
C VAL A 134 4.01 0.19 3.83
N TYR A 135 2.80 0.53 3.39
CA TYR A 135 2.58 1.27 2.15
C TYR A 135 3.26 2.64 2.19
N VAL A 136 3.11 3.40 3.27
CA VAL A 136 3.73 4.72 3.40
C VAL A 136 5.26 4.62 3.43
N LEU A 137 5.83 3.66 4.16
CA LEU A 137 7.29 3.42 4.15
C LEU A 137 7.80 3.14 2.74
N THR A 138 7.13 2.26 2.00
CA THR A 138 7.53 1.93 0.62
C THR A 138 7.35 3.12 -0.33
N THR A 139 6.29 3.91 -0.15
CA THR A 139 6.01 5.10 -0.98
C THR A 139 7.05 6.20 -0.75
N LEU A 140 7.45 6.44 0.50
CA LEU A 140 8.51 7.41 0.84
C LEU A 140 9.84 7.05 0.16
N ALA A 141 10.22 5.77 0.17
CA ALA A 141 11.42 5.32 -0.53
C ALA A 141 11.31 5.51 -2.03
N THR A 142 10.15 5.18 -2.63
CA THR A 142 9.96 5.28 -4.09
C THR A 142 10.00 6.72 -4.57
N PHE A 143 9.24 7.64 -3.95
CA PHE A 143 9.27 9.05 -4.33
C PHE A 143 10.57 9.74 -3.93
N GLY A 144 11.20 9.33 -2.83
CA GLY A 144 12.54 9.78 -2.46
C GLY A 144 13.58 9.41 -3.51
N LEU A 145 13.48 8.21 -4.09
CA LEU A 145 14.34 7.77 -5.19
C LEU A 145 14.11 8.63 -6.44
N ILE A 146 12.87 8.90 -6.85
CA ILE A 146 12.56 9.79 -7.97
C ILE A 146 13.17 11.17 -7.74
N LEU A 147 13.06 11.70 -6.52
CA LEU A 147 13.61 13.01 -6.16
C LEU A 147 15.12 13.06 -6.32
N VAL A 148 15.84 12.01 -5.92
CA VAL A 148 17.31 11.93 -6.05
C VAL A 148 17.74 11.74 -7.50
N LEU A 149 16.95 11.07 -8.32
CA LEU A 149 17.21 10.91 -9.76
C LEU A 149 16.90 12.20 -10.54
N SER A 150 16.03 13.07 -10.03
CA SER A 150 15.69 14.36 -10.65
C SER A 150 16.80 15.38 -10.46
N ARG A 151 17.01 16.26 -11.47
CA ARG A 151 18.03 17.32 -11.51
C ARG A 151 17.46 18.61 -12.07
N LYS A 152 18.20 19.72 -12.00
CA LYS A 152 17.85 20.97 -12.66
C LYS A 152 17.57 20.75 -14.15
N GLY A 153 16.33 20.99 -14.58
CA GLY A 153 15.90 20.82 -15.96
C GLY A 153 15.56 19.41 -16.40
N PHE A 154 15.65 18.42 -15.48
CA PHE A 154 15.26 17.03 -15.74
C PHE A 154 14.55 16.45 -14.51
N GLU A 155 13.27 16.15 -14.65
CA GLU A 155 12.54 15.35 -13.68
C GLU A 155 12.45 13.90 -14.20
N CYS A 156 12.87 12.92 -13.38
CA CYS A 156 12.80 11.50 -13.71
C CYS A 156 11.34 11.02 -13.58
N GLU A 157 10.50 11.39 -14.54
CA GLU A 157 9.06 11.16 -14.47
C GLU A 157 8.59 9.94 -15.28
N ASN A 158 9.34 9.54 -16.32
CA ASN A 158 8.95 8.46 -17.19
C ASN A 158 9.65 7.15 -16.82
N ILE A 159 9.00 6.03 -17.08
CA ILE A 159 9.61 4.71 -16.89
C ILE A 159 10.85 4.54 -17.79
N ALA A 160 10.85 5.16 -18.98
CA ALA A 160 11.99 5.15 -19.88
C ALA A 160 13.24 5.82 -19.28
N ASP A 161 13.05 6.84 -18.43
CA ASP A 161 14.16 7.55 -17.76
C ASP A 161 14.94 6.65 -16.79
N LEU A 162 14.34 5.53 -16.36
CA LEU A 162 14.97 4.55 -15.46
C LEU A 162 15.83 3.51 -16.19
N LYS A 163 15.81 3.47 -17.52
CA LYS A 163 16.56 2.47 -18.31
C LYS A 163 18.05 2.51 -18.00
N GLY A 164 18.63 1.34 -17.76
CA GLY A 164 20.05 1.21 -17.46
C GLY A 164 20.47 1.71 -16.07
N LEU A 165 19.54 2.02 -15.18
CA LEU A 165 19.84 2.54 -13.83
C LEU A 165 20.81 1.63 -13.07
N ASN A 166 20.67 0.31 -13.18
CA ASN A 166 21.54 -0.64 -12.49
C ASN A 166 23.02 -0.54 -12.92
N ARG A 167 23.29 -0.25 -14.20
CA ARG A 167 24.67 -0.09 -14.69
C ARG A 167 25.33 1.18 -14.16
N ARG A 168 24.55 2.23 -13.91
CA ARG A 168 25.02 3.56 -13.53
C ARG A 168 25.02 3.78 -12.01
N HIS A 169 23.95 3.35 -11.35
CA HIS A 169 23.71 3.56 -9.92
C HIS A 169 23.11 2.30 -9.25
N PRO A 170 23.89 1.22 -9.04
CA PRO A 170 23.38 -0.08 -8.60
C PRO A 170 22.69 -0.02 -7.23
N MET A 171 23.12 0.86 -6.32
CA MET A 171 22.48 1.05 -5.01
C MET A 171 21.04 1.61 -5.16
N LEU A 172 20.83 2.58 -6.07
CA LEU A 172 19.51 3.15 -6.32
C LEU A 172 18.61 2.15 -7.06
N ALA A 173 19.20 1.38 -7.98
CA ALA A 173 18.49 0.30 -8.68
C ALA A 173 18.05 -0.79 -7.70
N LEU A 174 18.89 -1.16 -6.73
CA LEU A 174 18.51 -2.11 -5.68
C LEU A 174 17.35 -1.58 -4.82
N LEU A 175 17.38 -0.31 -4.42
CA LEU A 175 16.28 0.30 -3.68
C LEU A 175 14.98 0.30 -4.51
N LEU A 176 15.07 0.62 -5.81
CA LEU A 176 13.94 0.54 -6.73
C LEU A 176 13.38 -0.90 -6.79
N LEU A 177 14.23 -1.90 -6.92
CA LEU A 177 13.82 -3.31 -6.93
C LEU A 177 13.05 -3.67 -5.65
N LEU A 178 13.61 -3.34 -4.48
CA LEU A 178 12.99 -3.64 -3.18
C LEU A 178 11.62 -2.97 -3.04
N THR A 179 11.52 -1.69 -3.43
CA THR A 179 10.26 -0.95 -3.35
C THR A 179 9.22 -1.47 -4.33
N MET A 180 9.60 -1.77 -5.58
CA MET A 180 8.68 -2.32 -6.59
C MET A 180 8.22 -3.73 -6.21
N PHE A 181 9.09 -4.58 -5.67
CA PHE A 181 8.73 -5.92 -5.20
C PHE A 181 7.82 -5.85 -3.95
N SER A 182 8.05 -4.88 -3.07
CA SER A 182 7.16 -4.64 -1.93
C SER A 182 5.76 -4.23 -2.39
N LEU A 183 5.64 -3.26 -3.30
CA LEU A 183 4.35 -2.83 -3.86
C LEU A 183 3.65 -3.95 -4.64
N ALA A 184 4.40 -4.74 -5.40
CA ALA A 184 3.87 -5.91 -6.08
C ALA A 184 3.34 -6.97 -5.10
N GLY A 185 3.93 -7.06 -3.91
CA GLY A 185 3.64 -8.09 -2.92
C GLY A 185 4.40 -9.38 -3.20
N ILE A 186 5.68 -9.27 -3.56
CA ILE A 186 6.57 -10.42 -3.80
C ILE A 186 7.33 -10.73 -2.50
N PRO A 187 7.33 -11.99 -2.03
CA PRO A 187 8.17 -12.38 -0.90
C PRO A 187 9.66 -12.13 -1.17
N PRO A 188 10.48 -11.81 -0.19
CA PRO A 188 10.23 -11.67 1.25
C PRO A 188 9.91 -10.23 1.71
N MET A 189 9.38 -9.37 0.82
CA MET A 189 9.14 -7.96 1.12
C MET A 189 7.93 -7.74 2.03
N ALA A 190 7.94 -6.62 2.79
CA ALA A 190 6.88 -6.26 3.74
C ALA A 190 5.49 -6.17 3.10
N GLY A 191 5.40 -5.70 1.84
CA GLY A 191 4.14 -5.60 1.11
C GLY A 191 3.46 -6.96 0.84
N PHE A 192 4.23 -8.04 0.74
CA PHE A 192 3.66 -9.39 0.66
C PHE A 192 2.87 -9.74 1.92
N TYR A 193 3.51 -9.58 3.10
CA TYR A 193 2.84 -9.88 4.36
C TYR A 193 1.65 -8.96 4.61
N ALA A 194 1.78 -7.67 4.27
CA ALA A 194 0.68 -6.71 4.39
C ALA A 194 -0.56 -7.14 3.58
N LYS A 195 -0.38 -7.56 2.32
CA LYS A 195 -1.46 -8.10 1.49
C LYS A 195 -2.02 -9.39 2.08
N LEU A 196 -1.15 -10.30 2.52
CA LEU A 196 -1.54 -11.58 3.11
C LEU A 196 -2.40 -11.38 4.36
N ALA A 197 -2.01 -10.49 5.28
CA ALA A 197 -2.76 -10.21 6.50
C ALA A 197 -4.17 -9.66 6.20
N VAL A 198 -4.29 -8.72 5.26
CA VAL A 198 -5.60 -8.21 4.82
C VAL A 198 -6.44 -9.31 4.17
N LEU A 199 -5.84 -10.14 3.30
CA LEU A 199 -6.57 -11.24 2.65
C LEU A 199 -7.05 -12.28 3.67
N GLN A 200 -6.25 -12.59 4.70
CA GLN A 200 -6.67 -13.46 5.80
C GLN A 200 -7.87 -12.88 6.55
N ALA A 201 -7.87 -11.57 6.82
CA ALA A 201 -9.02 -10.89 7.45
C ALA A 201 -10.26 -10.96 6.57
N VAL A 202 -10.14 -10.72 5.25
CA VAL A 202 -11.24 -10.79 4.28
C VAL A 202 -11.85 -12.20 4.21
N VAL A 203 -11.00 -13.23 4.15
CA VAL A 203 -11.45 -14.63 4.14
C VAL A 203 -12.09 -15.00 5.48
N GLY A 204 -11.49 -14.57 6.60
CA GLY A 204 -12.04 -14.78 7.95
C GLY A 204 -13.43 -14.15 8.14
N ALA A 205 -13.67 -12.99 7.50
CA ALA A 205 -14.98 -12.32 7.47
C ALA A 205 -15.99 -12.96 6.50
N GLY A 206 -15.63 -14.05 5.81
CA GLY A 206 -16.52 -14.76 4.87
C GLY A 206 -16.56 -14.19 3.45
N HIS A 207 -15.80 -13.15 3.14
CA HIS A 207 -15.80 -12.49 1.83
C HIS A 207 -14.79 -13.10 0.84
N VAL A 208 -14.85 -14.43 0.63
CA VAL A 208 -13.88 -15.18 -0.21
C VAL A 208 -13.83 -14.66 -1.64
N SER A 209 -14.95 -14.28 -2.24
CA SER A 209 -14.99 -13.72 -3.60
C SER A 209 -14.20 -12.42 -3.75
N LEU A 210 -14.25 -11.56 -2.72
CA LEU A 210 -13.45 -10.33 -2.69
C LEU A 210 -11.95 -10.63 -2.54
N ALA A 211 -11.60 -11.63 -1.74
CA ALA A 211 -10.21 -12.08 -1.61
C ALA A 211 -9.66 -12.58 -2.95
N VAL A 212 -10.43 -13.39 -3.68
CA VAL A 212 -10.06 -13.88 -5.02
C VAL A 212 -9.86 -12.71 -6.00
N LEU A 213 -10.80 -11.76 -6.02
CA LEU A 213 -10.68 -10.56 -6.86
C LEU A 213 -9.41 -9.76 -6.52
N ALA A 214 -9.14 -9.55 -5.23
CA ALA A 214 -7.97 -8.81 -4.78
C ALA A 214 -6.65 -9.48 -5.17
N VAL A 215 -6.58 -10.82 -5.11
CA VAL A 215 -5.43 -11.61 -5.58
C VAL A 215 -5.24 -11.44 -7.08
N LEU A 216 -6.32 -11.57 -7.88
CA LEU A 216 -6.25 -11.39 -9.34
C LEU A 216 -5.79 -9.97 -9.71
N MET A 217 -6.32 -8.94 -9.05
CA MET A 217 -5.90 -7.56 -9.25
C MET A 217 -4.47 -7.31 -8.78
N SER A 218 -4.00 -7.99 -7.74
CA SER A 218 -2.61 -7.93 -7.31
C SER A 218 -1.66 -8.54 -8.34
N LEU A 219 -2.08 -9.61 -9.03
CA LEU A 219 -1.31 -10.20 -10.13
C LEU A 219 -1.18 -9.23 -11.32
N VAL A 220 -2.28 -8.54 -11.68
CA VAL A 220 -2.22 -7.46 -12.67
C VAL A 220 -1.26 -6.36 -12.22
N GLY A 221 -1.30 -6.02 -10.93
CA GLY A 221 -0.39 -5.05 -10.31
C GLY A 221 1.08 -5.43 -10.46
N ALA A 222 1.41 -6.69 -10.22
CA ALA A 222 2.79 -7.18 -10.33
C ALA A 222 3.40 -6.92 -11.72
N PHE A 223 2.60 -6.98 -12.77
CA PHE A 223 3.09 -6.78 -14.15
C PHE A 223 3.70 -5.39 -14.34
N TYR A 224 3.03 -4.31 -13.96
CA TYR A 224 3.55 -2.97 -14.19
C TYR A 224 4.71 -2.62 -13.25
N TYR A 225 4.79 -3.19 -12.04
CA TYR A 225 5.96 -3.05 -11.18
C TYR A 225 7.18 -3.79 -11.73
N ILE A 226 7.00 -5.02 -12.21
CA ILE A 226 8.08 -5.78 -12.86
C ILE A 226 8.55 -5.08 -14.14
N ARG A 227 7.65 -4.43 -14.89
CA ARG A 227 8.02 -3.61 -16.06
C ARG A 227 9.00 -2.49 -15.69
N VAL A 228 8.80 -1.81 -14.54
CA VAL A 228 9.74 -0.78 -14.04
C VAL A 228 11.08 -1.39 -13.68
N VAL A 229 11.08 -2.53 -13.00
CA VAL A 229 12.32 -3.26 -12.65
C VAL A 229 13.03 -3.71 -13.92
N LYS A 230 12.31 -4.23 -14.91
CA LYS A 230 12.87 -4.63 -16.20
C LYS A 230 13.58 -3.44 -16.87
N ALA A 231 12.95 -2.27 -16.92
CA ALA A 231 13.55 -1.07 -17.49
C ALA A 231 14.86 -0.69 -16.78
N ALA A 232 14.88 -0.73 -15.45
CA ALA A 232 16.05 -0.34 -14.67
C ALA A 232 17.23 -1.31 -14.78
N TYR A 233 16.98 -2.61 -14.94
CA TYR A 233 18.00 -3.66 -14.88
C TYR A 233 18.44 -4.19 -16.22
N PHE A 234 17.54 -4.26 -17.20
CA PHE A 234 17.77 -5.02 -18.44
C PHE A 234 17.72 -4.17 -19.71
N ASP A 235 17.00 -3.05 -19.71
CA ASP A 235 16.90 -2.20 -20.90
C ASP A 235 18.12 -1.27 -21.00
N GLU A 236 18.55 -0.96 -22.23
CA GLU A 236 19.66 -0.04 -22.47
C GLU A 236 19.23 1.41 -22.27
N PRO A 237 20.11 2.28 -21.78
CA PRO A 237 19.79 3.68 -21.56
C PRO A 237 19.49 4.40 -22.89
N GLU A 238 18.43 5.19 -22.92
CA GLU A 238 18.06 6.02 -24.07
C GLU A 238 18.64 7.44 -23.99
N THR A 239 19.07 7.86 -22.81
CA THR A 239 19.59 9.22 -22.57
C THR A 239 20.83 9.18 -21.71
N ASP A 240 21.79 10.07 -22.01
CA ASP A 240 23.06 10.20 -21.25
C ASP A 240 22.86 11.05 -19.96
N VAL A 241 21.65 11.49 -19.68
CA VAL A 241 21.39 12.39 -18.54
C VAL A 241 21.77 11.77 -17.19
N LEU A 242 21.61 10.44 -17.04
CA LEU A 242 22.03 9.73 -15.83
C LEU A 242 23.49 9.30 -15.81
N ASP A 243 24.28 9.59 -16.85
CA ASP A 243 25.71 9.24 -16.90
C ASP A 243 26.56 10.10 -15.96
N GLN A 244 26.06 11.28 -15.60
CA GLN A 244 26.74 12.11 -14.60
C GLN A 244 26.56 11.52 -13.20
N PRO A 245 27.64 11.47 -12.37
CA PRO A 245 27.57 10.94 -11.04
C PRO A 245 26.57 11.71 -10.18
N ILE A 246 25.62 10.99 -9.60
CA ILE A 246 24.66 11.55 -8.65
C ILE A 246 25.35 11.63 -7.29
N GLN A 247 25.60 12.86 -6.82
CA GLN A 247 26.13 13.09 -5.49
C GLN A 247 25.01 12.98 -4.47
N ILE A 248 24.88 11.83 -3.84
CA ILE A 248 23.93 11.62 -2.74
C ILE A 248 24.66 11.90 -1.43
N GLY A 249 24.15 12.85 -0.66
CA GLY A 249 24.67 13.15 0.67
C GLY A 249 24.58 11.92 1.61
N PHE A 250 25.46 11.84 2.60
CA PHE A 250 25.51 10.71 3.54
C PHE A 250 24.15 10.46 4.23
N ALA A 251 23.47 11.51 4.66
CA ALA A 251 22.15 11.40 5.31
C ALA A 251 21.11 10.72 4.41
N ALA A 252 21.04 11.10 3.12
CA ALA A 252 20.09 10.48 2.17
C ALA A 252 20.44 9.00 1.91
N LYS A 253 21.74 8.67 1.80
CA LYS A 253 22.18 7.26 1.69
C LYS A 253 21.76 6.44 2.91
N ALA A 254 21.94 6.99 4.12
CA ALA A 254 21.53 6.33 5.36
C ALA A 254 20.01 6.11 5.41
N ILE A 255 19.21 7.13 5.06
CA ILE A 255 17.75 7.02 5.04
C ILE A 255 17.30 5.93 4.06
N PHE A 256 17.86 5.87 2.85
CA PHE A 256 17.52 4.85 1.86
C PHE A 256 17.93 3.44 2.30
N ALA A 257 19.12 3.31 2.91
CA ALA A 257 19.59 2.03 3.42
C ALA A 257 18.68 1.52 4.56
N VAL A 258 18.34 2.39 5.51
CA VAL A 258 17.42 2.05 6.60
C VAL A 258 16.04 1.68 6.08
N ASN A 259 15.49 2.46 5.14
CA ASN A 259 14.17 2.18 4.58
C ASN A 259 14.16 0.87 3.79
N GLY A 260 15.15 0.62 2.92
CA GLY A 260 15.29 -0.63 2.19
C GLY A 260 15.43 -1.84 3.13
N LEU A 261 16.22 -1.70 4.20
CA LEU A 261 16.36 -2.73 5.24
C LEU A 261 15.04 -2.97 5.96
N LEU A 262 14.30 -1.93 6.34
CA LEU A 262 12.99 -2.05 6.99
C LEU A 262 11.99 -2.79 6.11
N ILE A 263 11.97 -2.55 4.80
CA ILE A 263 11.09 -3.26 3.86
C ILE A 263 11.35 -4.78 3.90
N ILE A 264 12.62 -5.19 4.01
CA ILE A 264 13.00 -6.61 4.10
C ILE A 264 12.67 -7.16 5.50
N VAL A 265 13.10 -6.46 6.55
CA VAL A 265 12.95 -6.91 7.94
C VAL A 265 11.47 -7.06 8.30
N LEU A 266 10.63 -6.09 7.95
CA LEU A 266 9.19 -6.16 8.20
C LEU A 266 8.47 -7.22 7.35
N GLY A 267 9.08 -7.67 6.25
CA GLY A 267 8.56 -8.78 5.46
C GLY A 267 8.88 -10.15 6.07
N ILE A 268 10.06 -10.29 6.69
CA ILE A 268 10.51 -11.55 7.31
C ILE A 268 10.03 -11.66 8.76
N LEU A 269 10.03 -10.53 9.51
CA LEU A 269 9.67 -10.44 10.93
C LEU A 269 8.55 -9.41 11.15
N PRO A 270 7.35 -9.65 10.61
CA PRO A 270 6.24 -8.69 10.66
C PRO A 270 5.60 -8.58 12.06
N GLY A 271 5.80 -9.58 12.93
CA GLY A 271 5.09 -9.74 14.21
C GLY A 271 5.13 -8.49 15.08
N GLY A 272 6.30 -7.87 15.25
CA GLY A 272 6.45 -6.70 16.11
C GLY A 272 5.58 -5.50 15.69
N LEU A 273 5.54 -5.18 14.39
CA LEU A 273 4.70 -4.10 13.87
C LEU A 273 3.22 -4.50 13.84
N MET A 274 2.91 -5.76 13.54
CA MET A 274 1.53 -6.26 13.53
C MET A 274 0.93 -6.24 14.94
N ASP A 275 1.68 -6.72 15.95
CA ASP A 275 1.26 -6.70 17.35
C ASP A 275 1.07 -5.25 17.85
N LEU A 276 1.96 -4.33 17.45
CA LEU A 276 1.80 -2.91 17.77
C LEU A 276 0.52 -2.36 17.13
N SER A 277 0.26 -2.69 15.86
CA SER A 277 -0.95 -2.25 15.15
C SER A 277 -2.23 -2.74 15.84
N MET A 278 -2.26 -4.01 16.26
CA MET A 278 -3.39 -4.58 17.00
C MET A 278 -3.57 -3.93 18.38
N ARG A 279 -2.48 -3.70 19.13
CA ARG A 279 -2.54 -3.00 20.43
C ARG A 279 -3.07 -1.58 20.31
N VAL A 280 -2.59 -0.83 19.32
CA VAL A 280 -3.08 0.53 19.06
C VAL A 280 -4.58 0.55 18.79
N ILE A 281 -5.09 -0.43 18.03
CA ILE A 281 -6.52 -0.59 17.79
C ILE A 281 -7.27 -0.87 19.09
N GLN A 282 -6.81 -1.83 19.90
CA GLN A 282 -7.44 -2.17 21.20
C GLN A 282 -7.48 -1.01 22.17
N GLU A 283 -6.35 -0.29 22.30
CA GLU A 283 -6.24 0.82 23.27
C GLU A 283 -6.97 2.08 22.83
N SER A 284 -6.96 2.38 21.50
CA SER A 284 -7.56 3.59 20.97
C SER A 284 -9.07 3.48 20.78
N LEU A 285 -9.57 2.30 20.46
CA LEU A 285 -10.97 2.10 20.05
C LEU A 285 -11.83 1.45 21.16
N ARG A 286 -11.25 1.13 22.33
CA ARG A 286 -11.93 0.57 23.50
C ARG A 286 -13.06 -0.40 23.11
N PHE A 287 -12.67 -1.54 22.51
CA PHE A 287 -13.57 -2.67 22.36
C PHE A 287 -13.84 -3.35 23.70
#